data_c6a0dd9bbaf1e88b49c35e0cade999f0
#
_entry.id   c6a0dd9bbaf1e88b49c35e0cade999f0
#
_cell.length_a   1.000
_cell.length_b   1.000
_cell.length_c   1.000
_cell.angle_alpha   90.00
_cell.angle_beta   90.00
_cell.angle_gamma   90.00
#
_symmetry.space_group_name_H-M   'P 1'
#
loop_
_entity.id
_entity.type
_entity.pdbx_description
1 polymer ?
#
loop_
_entity_poly.entity_id
_entity_poly.type
_entity_poly.pdbx_seq_one_letter_code
_entity_poly.pdbx_strand_id
1 'polypeptide(L)'
;MLFLDYLSAEKGLSVNTLEAYGRDLTAFGTHLASSRTDPSRVTRGDIVAYLGVRRAEGLSPRTLARLTSSLRGLYGFLAAEKILEADPTADLTNARRWAMLPKVLSPDDVMRLLDAPDVTTPRGLRNRALFELLYACGLRVSELATLPVEALRLPEGFIVVRGKGAKERVVPIADSSARWVARYLQSVRAGKPGAVGRWVFPGARGKPITRQTVFLALKAAARKADLPPSAVSPHVLRHAFATHLVDNDADLRAVQMMLGHADIATTEIYTHVSRSRIRKVYDRTHPRA
;
A
#
# COMPACT_ATOMS: atom_id res chain seq x y z
N MET A 1 -25.67 6.96 7.62
CA MET A 1 -25.16 6.08 8.68
C MET A 1 -25.33 4.61 8.32
N LEU A 2 -26.50 4.07 8.12
CA LEU A 2 -26.75 2.64 7.83
C LEU A 2 -25.84 2.01 6.75
N PHE A 3 -25.58 2.70 5.64
CA PHE A 3 -24.75 2.16 4.57
C PHE A 3 -23.27 2.00 4.98
N LEU A 4 -22.70 2.97 5.71
CA LEU A 4 -21.31 2.85 6.18
C LEU A 4 -21.17 1.76 7.25
N ASP A 5 -22.20 1.60 8.09
CA ASP A 5 -22.25 0.55 9.10
C ASP A 5 -22.35 -0.83 8.44
N TYR A 6 -23.18 -0.97 7.39
CA TYR A 6 -23.24 -2.17 6.54
C TYR A 6 -21.88 -2.49 5.92
N LEU A 7 -21.20 -1.50 5.32
CA LEU A 7 -19.87 -1.71 4.74
C LEU A 7 -18.81 -2.13 5.77
N SER A 8 -18.96 -1.62 7.01
CA SER A 8 -18.06 -2.00 8.12
C SER A 8 -18.34 -3.43 8.60
N ALA A 9 -19.59 -3.73 8.93
CA ALA A 9 -19.99 -4.98 9.57
C ALA A 9 -19.98 -6.17 8.60
N GLU A 10 -20.59 -6.02 7.41
CA GLU A 10 -20.77 -7.15 6.49
C GLU A 10 -19.69 -7.24 5.40
N LYS A 11 -19.20 -6.12 4.90
CA LYS A 11 -18.16 -6.12 3.85
C LYS A 11 -16.74 -6.02 4.42
N GLY A 12 -16.56 -5.80 5.71
CA GLY A 12 -15.26 -5.75 6.38
C GLY A 12 -14.30 -4.71 5.78
N LEU A 13 -14.83 -3.58 5.29
CA LEU A 13 -14.00 -2.54 4.69
C LEU A 13 -13.09 -1.88 5.74
N SER A 14 -11.93 -1.38 5.30
CA SER A 14 -11.00 -0.70 6.20
C SER A 14 -11.54 0.66 6.63
N VAL A 15 -11.19 1.11 7.84
CA VAL A 15 -11.53 2.45 8.36
C VAL A 15 -11.21 3.55 7.35
N ASN A 16 -10.02 3.50 6.72
CA ASN A 16 -9.64 4.49 5.70
C ASN A 16 -10.58 4.49 4.46
N THR A 17 -11.11 3.32 4.09
CA THR A 17 -12.08 3.22 2.98
C THR A 17 -13.42 3.80 3.39
N LEU A 18 -13.88 3.49 4.60
CA LEU A 18 -15.14 4.01 5.16
C LEU A 18 -15.09 5.55 5.29
N GLU A 19 -13.99 6.10 5.80
CA GLU A 19 -13.78 7.54 5.87
C GLU A 19 -13.76 8.20 4.48
N ALA A 20 -13.12 7.56 3.50
CA ALA A 20 -13.06 8.07 2.14
C ALA A 20 -14.45 8.07 1.48
N TYR A 21 -15.21 6.98 1.65
CA TYR A 21 -16.58 6.88 1.17
C TYR A 21 -17.49 7.87 1.89
N GLY A 22 -17.35 8.00 3.22
CA GLY A 22 -18.10 9.00 4.00
C GLY A 22 -17.92 10.42 3.44
N ARG A 23 -16.67 10.84 3.18
CA ARG A 23 -16.39 12.14 2.55
C ARG A 23 -17.01 12.27 1.17
N ASP A 24 -16.91 11.23 0.34
CA ASP A 24 -17.46 11.23 -1.01
C ASP A 24 -18.99 11.39 -0.98
N LEU A 25 -19.67 10.65 -0.10
CA LEU A 25 -21.11 10.67 0.04
C LEU A 25 -21.62 11.98 0.69
N THR A 26 -20.89 12.53 1.65
CA THR A 26 -21.21 13.86 2.23
C THR A 26 -21.14 14.94 1.16
N ALA A 27 -20.09 14.94 0.33
CA ALA A 27 -19.96 15.92 -0.77
C ALA A 27 -21.09 15.78 -1.80
N PHE A 28 -21.52 14.54 -2.10
CA PHE A 28 -22.64 14.28 -2.98
C PHE A 28 -23.96 14.77 -2.37
N GLY A 29 -24.20 14.47 -1.09
CA GLY A 29 -25.39 14.95 -0.37
C GLY A 29 -25.48 16.48 -0.34
N THR A 30 -24.35 17.18 -0.14
CA THR A 30 -24.29 18.63 -0.21
C THR A 30 -24.66 19.15 -1.61
N HIS A 31 -24.19 18.48 -2.67
CA HIS A 31 -24.55 18.82 -4.04
C HIS A 31 -26.05 18.65 -4.29
N LEU A 32 -26.63 17.53 -3.88
CA LEU A 32 -28.07 17.30 -4.01
C LEU A 32 -28.89 18.35 -3.26
N ALA A 33 -28.47 18.71 -2.05
CA ALA A 33 -29.14 19.75 -1.26
C ALA A 33 -29.08 21.12 -1.99
N SER A 34 -27.94 21.48 -2.59
CA SER A 34 -27.80 22.74 -3.33
C SER A 34 -28.65 22.78 -4.62
N SER A 35 -28.83 21.64 -5.28
CA SER A 35 -29.69 21.50 -6.46
C SER A 35 -31.15 21.17 -6.12
N ARG A 36 -31.52 21.13 -4.84
CA ARG A 36 -32.85 20.76 -4.33
C ARG A 36 -33.34 19.40 -4.88
N THR A 37 -32.42 18.48 -5.13
CA THR A 37 -32.73 17.14 -5.65
C THR A 37 -32.96 16.18 -4.48
N ASP A 38 -34.08 15.50 -4.50
CA ASP A 38 -34.39 14.45 -3.52
C ASP A 38 -33.46 13.24 -3.75
N PRO A 39 -32.69 12.78 -2.75
CA PRO A 39 -31.81 11.60 -2.89
C PRO A 39 -32.51 10.33 -3.39
N SER A 40 -33.81 10.18 -3.13
CA SER A 40 -34.62 9.03 -3.58
C SER A 40 -35.02 9.12 -5.05
N ARG A 41 -34.91 10.30 -5.67
CA ARG A 41 -35.29 10.56 -7.07
C ARG A 41 -34.10 10.82 -7.99
N VAL A 42 -32.90 10.59 -7.48
CA VAL A 42 -31.66 10.76 -8.27
C VAL A 42 -31.68 9.85 -9.47
N THR A 43 -31.45 10.43 -10.64
CA THR A 43 -31.33 9.72 -11.90
C THR A 43 -29.87 9.44 -12.27
N ARG A 44 -29.65 8.56 -13.24
CA ARG A 44 -28.33 8.36 -13.84
C ARG A 44 -27.77 9.70 -14.39
N GLY A 45 -28.62 10.54 -14.97
CA GLY A 45 -28.22 11.85 -15.50
C GLY A 45 -27.64 12.76 -14.43
N ASP A 46 -28.25 12.81 -13.26
CA ASP A 46 -27.79 13.63 -12.13
C ASP A 46 -26.42 13.17 -11.63
N ILE A 47 -26.22 11.85 -11.56
CA ILE A 47 -24.92 11.28 -11.15
C ILE A 47 -23.82 11.60 -12.17
N VAL A 48 -24.12 11.45 -13.47
CA VAL A 48 -23.17 11.80 -14.55
C VAL A 48 -22.84 13.28 -14.54
N ALA A 49 -23.83 14.16 -14.36
CA ALA A 49 -23.65 15.60 -14.25
C ALA A 49 -22.74 15.95 -13.04
N TYR A 50 -23.03 15.37 -11.87
CA TYR A 50 -22.20 15.55 -10.68
C TYR A 50 -20.75 15.12 -10.89
N LEU A 51 -20.52 13.94 -11.48
CA LEU A 51 -19.16 13.47 -11.80
C LEU A 51 -18.44 14.40 -12.78
N GLY A 52 -19.19 14.98 -13.73
CA GLY A 52 -18.72 16.00 -14.67
C GLY A 52 -18.24 17.26 -13.94
N VAL A 53 -19.05 17.78 -13.01
CA VAL A 53 -18.69 18.94 -12.17
C VAL A 53 -17.41 18.65 -11.38
N ARG A 54 -17.35 17.50 -10.70
CA ARG A 54 -16.17 17.12 -9.89
C ARG A 54 -14.91 16.96 -10.75
N ARG A 55 -15.07 16.52 -11.99
CA ARG A 55 -13.97 16.46 -12.96
C ARG A 55 -13.50 17.85 -13.36
N ALA A 56 -14.43 18.78 -13.64
CA ALA A 56 -14.11 20.17 -13.98
C ALA A 56 -13.41 20.91 -12.84
N GLU A 57 -13.72 20.57 -11.57
CA GLU A 57 -13.03 21.07 -10.38
C GLU A 57 -11.62 20.47 -10.19
N GLY A 58 -11.14 19.64 -11.11
CA GLY A 58 -9.78 19.10 -11.10
C GLY A 58 -9.58 17.83 -10.27
N LEU A 59 -10.65 17.10 -9.90
CA LEU A 59 -10.48 15.81 -9.22
C LEU A 59 -9.71 14.82 -10.11
N SER A 60 -8.74 14.13 -9.50
CA SER A 60 -7.95 13.14 -10.23
C SER A 60 -8.83 11.98 -10.74
N PRO A 61 -8.46 11.34 -11.87
CA PRO A 61 -9.20 10.16 -12.38
C PRO A 61 -9.35 9.04 -11.34
N ARG A 62 -8.36 8.88 -10.47
CA ARG A 62 -8.40 7.90 -9.37
C ARG A 62 -9.45 8.28 -8.31
N THR A 63 -9.55 9.55 -7.98
CA THR A 63 -10.55 10.05 -7.03
C THR A 63 -11.95 9.93 -7.60
N LEU A 64 -12.14 10.26 -8.89
CA LEU A 64 -13.41 10.09 -9.58
C LEU A 64 -13.84 8.62 -9.64
N ALA A 65 -12.92 7.69 -9.92
CA ALA A 65 -13.21 6.25 -9.91
C ALA A 65 -13.64 5.76 -8.52
N ARG A 66 -13.00 6.25 -7.43
CA ARG A 66 -13.44 5.94 -6.07
C ARG A 66 -14.81 6.53 -5.77
N LEU A 67 -15.05 7.79 -6.10
CA LEU A 67 -16.34 8.47 -5.96
C LEU A 67 -17.45 7.70 -6.69
N THR A 68 -17.21 7.28 -7.93
CA THR A 68 -18.15 6.42 -8.68
C THR A 68 -18.42 5.12 -7.93
N SER A 69 -17.38 4.49 -7.36
CA SER A 69 -17.53 3.25 -6.60
C SER A 69 -18.33 3.46 -5.30
N SER A 70 -18.15 4.58 -4.61
CA SER A 70 -18.91 4.88 -3.39
C SER A 70 -20.40 5.15 -3.68
N LEU A 71 -20.71 5.84 -4.79
CA LEU A 71 -22.08 6.07 -5.24
C LEU A 71 -22.76 4.76 -5.67
N ARG A 72 -22.08 3.93 -6.46
CA ARG A 72 -22.59 2.60 -6.83
C ARG A 72 -22.85 1.71 -5.62
N GLY A 73 -21.94 1.76 -4.64
CA GLY A 73 -22.14 1.03 -3.38
C GLY A 73 -23.39 1.49 -2.64
N LEU A 74 -23.60 2.82 -2.53
CA LEU A 74 -24.75 3.38 -1.86
C LEU A 74 -26.07 3.02 -2.56
N TYR A 75 -26.18 3.32 -3.86
CA TYR A 75 -27.42 3.09 -4.59
C TYR A 75 -27.73 1.61 -4.78
N GLY A 76 -26.72 0.77 -4.98
CA GLY A 76 -26.89 -0.68 -4.97
C GLY A 76 -27.39 -1.22 -3.62
N PHE A 77 -26.90 -0.67 -2.51
CA PHE A 77 -27.42 -0.99 -1.17
C PHE A 77 -28.87 -0.54 -1.01
N LEU A 78 -29.21 0.70 -1.38
CA LEU A 78 -30.57 1.22 -1.26
C LEU A 78 -31.58 0.42 -2.12
N ALA A 79 -31.20 -0.03 -3.30
CA ALA A 79 -32.02 -0.90 -4.13
C ALA A 79 -32.15 -2.32 -3.54
N ALA A 80 -31.08 -2.89 -2.99
CA ALA A 80 -31.12 -4.19 -2.34
C ALA A 80 -32.02 -4.21 -1.09
N GLU A 81 -31.99 -3.12 -0.31
CA GLU A 81 -32.88 -2.92 0.85
C GLU A 81 -34.30 -2.49 0.46
N LYS A 82 -34.61 -2.43 -0.85
CA LYS A 82 -35.92 -2.02 -1.38
C LYS A 82 -36.36 -0.60 -0.95
N ILE A 83 -35.39 0.26 -0.62
CA ILE A 83 -35.62 1.69 -0.33
C ILE A 83 -35.83 2.46 -1.63
N LEU A 84 -35.19 1.98 -2.71
CA LEU A 84 -35.38 2.47 -4.08
C LEU A 84 -35.91 1.35 -4.98
N GLU A 85 -36.75 1.71 -5.94
CA GLU A 85 -37.28 0.76 -6.92
C GLU A 85 -36.21 0.28 -7.92
N ALA A 86 -35.25 1.13 -8.25
CA ALA A 86 -34.17 0.83 -9.18
C ALA A 86 -32.87 1.50 -8.77
N ASP A 87 -31.74 0.89 -9.16
CA ASP A 87 -30.41 1.44 -8.96
C ASP A 87 -30.04 2.38 -10.12
N PRO A 88 -29.98 3.72 -9.92
CA PRO A 88 -29.61 4.67 -10.97
C PRO A 88 -28.14 4.54 -11.42
N THR A 89 -27.37 3.70 -10.75
CA THR A 89 -25.96 3.46 -11.07
C THR A 89 -25.72 2.16 -11.84
N ALA A 90 -26.73 1.34 -12.06
CA ALA A 90 -26.59 0.00 -12.66
C ALA A 90 -25.82 0.03 -13.99
N ASP A 91 -26.14 0.98 -14.87
CA ASP A 91 -25.51 1.14 -16.19
C ASP A 91 -24.34 2.15 -16.21
N LEU A 92 -23.90 2.63 -15.04
CA LEU A 92 -22.68 3.44 -14.99
C LEU A 92 -21.48 2.55 -15.33
N THR A 93 -21.08 2.57 -16.59
CA THR A 93 -19.81 1.95 -16.97
C THR A 93 -18.69 2.67 -16.24
N ASN A 94 -17.88 1.93 -15.48
CA ASN A 94 -16.61 2.46 -15.04
C ASN A 94 -15.89 2.96 -16.29
N ALA A 95 -15.60 4.26 -16.36
CA ALA A 95 -14.72 4.77 -17.40
C ALA A 95 -13.51 3.85 -17.38
N ARG A 96 -13.36 3.01 -18.41
CA ARG A 96 -12.27 2.05 -18.52
C ARG A 96 -11.02 2.85 -18.21
N ARG A 97 -10.37 2.51 -17.12
CA ARG A 97 -8.99 2.94 -16.88
C ARG A 97 -8.23 2.61 -18.16
N TRP A 98 -7.89 3.61 -18.93
CA TRP A 98 -6.69 3.55 -19.71
C TRP A 98 -5.58 3.45 -18.66
N ALA A 99 -5.37 2.24 -18.16
CA ALA A 99 -4.24 1.93 -17.37
C ALA A 99 -3.05 2.08 -18.32
N MET A 100 -2.42 3.24 -18.30
CA MET A 100 -0.99 3.25 -18.59
C MET A 100 -0.43 2.16 -17.69
N LEU A 101 0.08 1.10 -18.30
CA LEU A 101 0.83 0.07 -17.57
C LEU A 101 1.80 0.84 -16.67
N PRO A 102 1.73 0.67 -15.36
CA PRO A 102 2.64 1.39 -14.46
C PRO A 102 4.04 1.04 -14.93
N LYS A 103 4.84 2.07 -15.27
CA LYS A 103 6.25 1.86 -15.59
C LYS A 103 6.88 1.22 -14.35
N VAL A 104 7.20 -0.05 -14.46
CA VAL A 104 7.93 -0.78 -13.42
C VAL A 104 9.36 -0.25 -13.45
N LEU A 105 9.93 0.06 -12.30
CA LEU A 105 11.35 0.38 -12.22
C LEU A 105 12.14 -0.87 -12.61
N SER A 106 13.12 -0.71 -13.49
CA SER A 106 14.05 -1.80 -13.80
C SER A 106 14.89 -2.18 -12.57
N PRO A 107 15.51 -3.38 -12.54
CA PRO A 107 16.46 -3.72 -11.49
C PRO A 107 17.55 -2.66 -11.31
N ASP A 108 18.10 -2.12 -12.40
CA ASP A 108 19.11 -1.06 -12.37
C ASP A 108 18.59 0.25 -11.79
N ASP A 109 17.34 0.65 -12.13
CA ASP A 109 16.70 1.81 -11.53
C ASP A 109 16.53 1.66 -10.02
N VAL A 110 16.15 0.46 -9.59
CA VAL A 110 16.03 0.16 -8.16
C VAL A 110 17.39 0.23 -7.49
N MET A 111 18.44 -0.33 -8.09
CA MET A 111 19.80 -0.26 -7.53
C MET A 111 20.29 1.18 -7.40
N ARG A 112 20.12 2.02 -8.44
CA ARG A 112 20.44 3.46 -8.37
C ARG A 112 19.67 4.15 -7.25
N LEU A 113 18.39 3.83 -7.07
CA LEU A 113 17.55 4.38 -6.02
C LEU A 113 18.04 3.96 -4.62
N LEU A 114 18.42 2.69 -4.45
CA LEU A 114 18.94 2.17 -3.19
C LEU A 114 20.29 2.83 -2.83
N ASP A 115 21.15 3.09 -3.82
CA ASP A 115 22.49 3.66 -3.63
C ASP A 115 22.49 5.19 -3.46
N ALA A 116 21.40 5.87 -3.80
CA ALA A 116 21.28 7.33 -3.74
C ALA A 116 21.42 7.97 -2.34
N PRO A 117 21.03 7.32 -1.21
CA PRO A 117 21.27 7.88 0.12
C PRO A 117 22.76 7.93 0.48
N ASP A 118 23.21 9.07 1.01
CA ASP A 118 24.55 9.19 1.57
C ASP A 118 24.66 8.43 2.90
N VAL A 119 25.23 7.23 2.85
CA VAL A 119 25.34 6.30 3.98
C VAL A 119 26.39 6.71 5.04
N THR A 120 27.10 7.80 4.82
CA THR A 120 28.01 8.39 5.83
C THR A 120 27.21 9.19 6.86
N THR A 121 26.01 9.64 6.50
CA THR A 121 25.13 10.38 7.40
C THR A 121 24.12 9.44 8.09
N PRO A 122 23.76 9.73 9.37
CA PRO A 122 22.73 8.94 10.07
C PRO A 122 21.39 8.88 9.35
N ARG A 123 20.98 9.98 8.69
CA ARG A 123 19.76 10.06 7.89
C ARG A 123 19.85 9.22 6.62
N GLY A 124 20.98 9.26 5.95
CA GLY A 124 21.20 8.50 4.72
C GLY A 124 21.25 7.00 5.00
N LEU A 125 21.97 6.57 6.04
CA LEU A 125 22.02 5.17 6.44
C LEU A 125 20.62 4.63 6.85
N ARG A 126 19.84 5.44 7.59
CA ARG A 126 18.43 5.10 7.86
C ARG A 126 17.63 4.93 6.56
N ASN A 127 17.76 5.87 5.62
CA ASN A 127 17.02 5.83 4.37
C ASN A 127 17.42 4.63 3.51
N ARG A 128 18.72 4.27 3.48
CA ARG A 128 19.19 3.06 2.83
C ARG A 128 18.52 1.82 3.41
N ALA A 129 18.57 1.61 4.71
CA ALA A 129 17.95 0.46 5.38
C ALA A 129 16.43 0.40 5.13
N LEU A 130 15.76 1.55 5.11
CA LEU A 130 14.34 1.68 4.84
C LEU A 130 14.00 1.25 3.40
N PHE A 131 14.77 1.68 2.40
CA PHE A 131 14.55 1.32 1.00
C PHE A 131 14.86 -0.15 0.74
N GLU A 132 15.90 -0.69 1.37
CA GLU A 132 16.23 -2.11 1.32
C GLU A 132 15.05 -2.96 1.79
N LEU A 133 14.45 -2.65 2.95
CA LEU A 133 13.28 -3.40 3.45
C LEU A 133 12.05 -3.26 2.56
N LEU A 134 11.81 -2.07 1.98
CA LEU A 134 10.69 -1.88 1.04
C LEU A 134 10.82 -2.77 -0.17
N TYR A 135 12.01 -2.83 -0.77
CA TYR A 135 12.24 -3.58 -1.99
C TYR A 135 12.47 -5.05 -1.72
N ALA A 136 13.42 -5.41 -0.85
CA ALA A 136 13.77 -6.81 -0.61
C ALA A 136 12.61 -7.63 -0.02
N CYS A 137 11.72 -7.00 0.74
CA CYS A 137 10.60 -7.71 1.39
C CYS A 137 9.24 -7.32 0.82
N GLY A 138 9.18 -6.45 -0.17
CA GLY A 138 7.93 -6.02 -0.80
C GLY A 138 6.92 -5.44 0.19
N LEU A 139 7.38 -4.72 1.24
CA LEU A 139 6.51 -4.23 2.31
C LEU A 139 5.55 -3.14 1.83
N ARG A 140 4.33 -3.13 2.40
CA ARG A 140 3.50 -1.92 2.35
C ARG A 140 4.15 -0.82 3.20
N VAL A 141 4.00 0.44 2.80
CA VAL A 141 4.57 1.57 3.57
C VAL A 141 4.06 1.63 5.02
N SER A 142 2.83 1.22 5.27
CA SER A 142 2.28 1.13 6.62
C SER A 142 2.93 0.01 7.44
N GLU A 143 3.18 -1.15 6.83
CA GLU A 143 3.87 -2.28 7.46
C GLU A 143 5.30 -1.90 7.84
N LEU A 144 6.04 -1.27 6.92
CA LEU A 144 7.38 -0.77 7.19
C LEU A 144 7.39 0.28 8.32
N ALA A 145 6.48 1.26 8.26
CA ALA A 145 6.43 2.34 9.25
C ALA A 145 6.20 1.81 10.67
N THR A 146 5.38 0.78 10.82
CA THR A 146 5.04 0.15 12.10
C THR A 146 5.73 -1.19 12.32
N LEU A 147 6.87 -1.43 11.66
CA LEU A 147 7.65 -2.65 11.83
C LEU A 147 8.36 -2.62 13.20
N PRO A 148 8.07 -3.54 14.11
CA PRO A 148 8.76 -3.61 15.38
C PRO A 148 10.12 -4.32 15.23
N VAL A 149 11.06 -4.03 16.13
CA VAL A 149 12.42 -4.62 16.07
C VAL A 149 12.38 -6.13 16.25
N GLU A 150 11.50 -6.60 17.11
CA GLU A 150 11.30 -8.03 17.36
C GLU A 150 10.79 -8.82 16.15
N ALA A 151 10.29 -8.13 15.13
CA ALA A 151 9.88 -8.76 13.87
C ALA A 151 11.06 -9.08 12.94
N LEU A 152 12.22 -8.48 13.19
CA LEU A 152 13.44 -8.74 12.42
C LEU A 152 14.12 -10.00 12.92
N ARG A 153 14.20 -11.01 12.07
CA ARG A 153 14.93 -12.27 12.28
C ARG A 153 16.10 -12.31 11.29
N LEU A 154 17.00 -11.31 11.40
CA LEU A 154 18.09 -11.14 10.43
C LEU A 154 19.07 -12.32 10.40
N PRO A 155 19.47 -12.94 11.54
CA PRO A 155 20.30 -14.13 11.51
C PRO A 155 19.66 -15.31 10.79
N GLU A 156 18.33 -15.42 10.91
CA GLU A 156 17.55 -16.50 10.26
C GLU A 156 17.14 -16.14 8.82
N GLY A 157 17.45 -14.93 8.36
CA GLY A 157 17.22 -14.48 6.99
C GLY A 157 15.76 -14.19 6.66
N PHE A 158 14.95 -13.78 7.62
CA PHE A 158 13.55 -13.40 7.37
C PHE A 158 13.03 -12.31 8.30
N ILE A 159 11.89 -11.76 7.95
CA ILE A 159 11.11 -10.85 8.79
C ILE A 159 9.69 -11.37 8.97
N VAL A 160 9.06 -11.02 10.11
CA VAL A 160 7.65 -11.32 10.38
C VAL A 160 6.83 -10.05 10.20
N VAL A 161 5.89 -10.06 9.27
CA VAL A 161 5.08 -8.89 8.92
C VAL A 161 3.64 -9.12 9.31
N ARG A 162 3.07 -8.20 10.09
CA ARG A 162 1.65 -8.23 10.46
C ARG A 162 0.83 -7.43 9.46
N GLY A 163 -0.12 -8.10 8.80
CA GLY A 163 -1.02 -7.53 7.79
C GLY A 163 -2.40 -7.13 8.32
N LYS A 164 -3.35 -6.94 7.42
CA LYS A 164 -4.76 -6.66 7.75
C LYS A 164 -5.36 -7.83 8.54
N GLY A 165 -6.13 -7.52 9.58
CA GLY A 165 -6.76 -8.53 10.44
C GLY A 165 -5.77 -9.26 11.37
N ALA A 166 -4.63 -8.63 11.71
CA ALA A 166 -3.59 -9.20 12.56
C ALA A 166 -2.94 -10.50 12.03
N LYS A 167 -3.20 -10.87 10.77
CA LYS A 167 -2.56 -12.05 10.15
C LYS A 167 -1.08 -11.77 9.95
N GLU A 168 -0.23 -12.68 10.37
CA GLU A 168 1.22 -12.61 10.21
C GLU A 168 1.65 -13.36 8.96
N ARG A 169 2.70 -12.86 8.31
CA ARG A 169 3.41 -13.57 7.25
C ARG A 169 4.90 -13.46 7.42
N VAL A 170 5.60 -14.49 7.00
CA VAL A 170 7.06 -14.52 6.97
C VAL A 170 7.52 -14.12 5.57
N VAL A 171 8.46 -13.19 5.49
CA VAL A 171 9.06 -12.74 4.21
C VAL A 171 10.57 -12.91 4.31
N PRO A 172 11.22 -13.61 3.37
CA PRO A 172 12.67 -13.66 3.29
C PRO A 172 13.28 -12.27 3.13
N ILE A 173 14.50 -12.12 3.59
CA ILE A 173 15.33 -10.93 3.36
C ILE A 173 16.68 -11.36 2.80
N ALA A 174 17.13 -10.71 1.74
CA ALA A 174 18.45 -10.94 1.17
C ALA A 174 19.56 -10.55 2.16
N ASP A 175 20.66 -11.28 2.17
CA ASP A 175 21.79 -11.03 3.06
C ASP A 175 22.38 -9.65 2.89
N SER A 176 22.44 -9.16 1.63
CA SER A 176 22.89 -7.81 1.31
C SER A 176 22.00 -6.74 1.98
N SER A 177 20.68 -6.92 1.94
CA SER A 177 19.70 -6.02 2.57
C SER A 177 19.73 -6.12 4.09
N ALA A 178 19.88 -7.35 4.63
CA ALA A 178 20.00 -7.60 6.07
C ALA A 178 21.22 -6.87 6.66
N ARG A 179 22.35 -6.86 5.97
CA ARG A 179 23.57 -6.11 6.39
C ARG A 179 23.31 -4.60 6.53
N TRP A 180 22.59 -4.00 5.59
CA TRP A 180 22.25 -2.57 5.69
C TRP A 180 21.33 -2.26 6.86
N VAL A 181 20.37 -3.13 7.11
CA VAL A 181 19.46 -3.00 8.26
C VAL A 181 20.24 -3.15 9.57
N ALA A 182 21.09 -4.17 9.69
CA ALA A 182 21.92 -4.39 10.87
C ALA A 182 22.84 -3.19 11.15
N ARG A 183 23.52 -2.67 10.12
CA ARG A 183 24.37 -1.48 10.23
C ARG A 183 23.60 -0.26 10.73
N TYR A 184 22.40 -0.02 10.20
CA TYR A 184 21.53 1.05 10.67
C TYR A 184 21.14 0.87 12.14
N LEU A 185 20.75 -0.33 12.56
CA LEU A 185 20.35 -0.63 13.93
C LEU A 185 21.51 -0.36 14.91
N GLN A 186 22.71 -0.80 14.58
CA GLN A 186 23.89 -0.67 15.42
C GLN A 186 24.41 0.79 15.49
N SER A 187 24.54 1.46 14.34
CA SER A 187 25.26 2.73 14.25
C SER A 187 24.36 3.97 14.48
N VAL A 188 23.08 3.88 14.17
CA VAL A 188 22.17 5.04 14.19
C VAL A 188 21.06 4.87 15.19
N ARG A 189 20.43 3.68 15.21
CA ARG A 189 19.29 3.46 16.07
C ARG A 189 19.72 3.31 17.54
N ALA A 190 20.76 2.54 17.80
CA ALA A 190 21.27 2.33 19.17
C ALA A 190 21.79 3.62 19.85
N GLY A 191 22.33 4.56 19.07
CA GLY A 191 22.88 5.81 19.59
C GLY A 191 21.87 6.93 19.84
N LYS A 192 20.57 6.73 19.60
CA LYS A 192 19.56 7.77 19.84
C LYS A 192 19.06 7.73 21.28
N PRO A 193 19.05 8.88 22.01
CA PRO A 193 18.31 8.99 23.26
C PRO A 193 16.84 8.59 23.04
N GLY A 194 16.36 7.62 23.82
CA GLY A 194 15.00 7.08 23.62
C GLY A 194 14.90 5.98 22.56
N ALA A 195 16.03 5.43 22.08
CA ALA A 195 16.10 4.28 21.14
C ALA A 195 15.51 2.96 21.70
N VAL A 196 15.08 2.95 22.95
CA VAL A 196 14.36 1.84 23.61
C VAL A 196 12.96 1.63 23.03
N GLY A 197 12.60 2.37 21.96
CA GLY A 197 11.31 2.23 21.29
C GLY A 197 11.17 0.92 20.52
N ARG A 198 9.94 0.46 20.42
CA ARG A 198 9.54 -0.77 19.72
C ARG A 198 9.87 -0.79 18.21
N TRP A 199 9.91 0.37 17.55
CA TRP A 199 9.92 0.45 16.09
C TRP A 199 11.33 0.37 15.49
N VAL A 200 11.47 -0.31 14.34
CA VAL A 200 12.72 -0.32 13.56
C VAL A 200 13.08 1.11 13.15
N PHE A 201 12.10 1.87 12.67
CA PHE A 201 12.29 3.27 12.28
C PHE A 201 11.49 4.19 13.19
N PRO A 202 12.09 4.66 14.30
CA PRO A 202 11.44 5.59 15.20
C PRO A 202 11.31 6.97 14.54
N GLY A 203 10.14 7.57 14.70
CA GLY A 203 9.84 8.95 14.39
C GLY A 203 9.98 9.86 15.63
N ALA A 204 9.28 10.99 15.61
CA ALA A 204 9.27 11.90 16.74
C ALA A 204 8.56 11.29 17.97
N ARG A 205 9.08 11.58 19.18
CA ARG A 205 8.49 11.18 20.48
C ARG A 205 8.23 9.67 20.60
N GLY A 206 9.11 8.84 20.06
CA GLY A 206 8.98 7.38 20.13
C GLY A 206 7.86 6.77 19.29
N LYS A 207 7.11 7.59 18.54
CA LYS A 207 6.12 7.11 17.58
C LYS A 207 6.82 6.47 16.37
N PRO A 208 6.14 5.63 15.58
CA PRO A 208 6.70 5.12 14.34
C PRO A 208 6.95 6.25 13.33
N ILE A 209 7.86 6.04 12.38
CA ILE A 209 8.06 6.95 11.25
C ILE A 209 6.75 7.13 10.47
N THR A 210 6.48 8.34 9.98
CA THR A 210 5.26 8.57 9.21
C THR A 210 5.40 8.08 7.76
N ARG A 211 4.29 7.63 7.17
CA ARG A 211 4.24 7.28 5.75
C ARG A 211 4.71 8.43 4.84
N GLN A 212 4.39 9.66 5.23
CA GLN A 212 4.81 10.87 4.51
C GLN A 212 6.33 11.03 4.54
N THR A 213 6.99 10.79 5.70
CA THR A 213 8.45 10.86 5.81
C THR A 213 9.12 9.84 4.87
N VAL A 214 8.58 8.61 4.79
CA VAL A 214 9.08 7.58 3.87
C VAL A 214 8.91 8.03 2.42
N PHE A 215 7.74 8.57 2.08
CA PHE A 215 7.45 9.05 0.74
C PHE A 215 8.39 10.18 0.31
N LEU A 216 8.59 11.17 1.17
CA LEU A 216 9.50 12.30 0.91
C LEU A 216 10.96 11.84 0.78
N ALA A 217 11.39 10.85 1.59
CA ALA A 217 12.73 10.28 1.48
C ALA A 217 12.94 9.61 0.11
N LEU A 218 11.96 8.83 -0.36
CA LEU A 218 12.01 8.21 -1.69
C LEU A 218 12.05 9.25 -2.82
N LYS A 219 11.24 10.32 -2.73
CA LYS A 219 11.25 11.40 -3.73
C LYS A 219 12.60 12.12 -3.80
N ALA A 220 13.22 12.35 -2.65
CA ALA A 220 14.55 12.95 -2.59
C ALA A 220 15.64 12.02 -3.17
N ALA A 221 15.56 10.72 -2.88
CA ALA A 221 16.47 9.71 -3.45
C ALA A 221 16.28 9.57 -4.97
N ALA A 222 15.04 9.59 -5.47
CA ALA A 222 14.74 9.55 -6.90
C ALA A 222 15.45 10.66 -7.68
N ARG A 223 15.41 11.92 -7.15
CA ARG A 223 16.13 13.04 -7.78
C ARG A 223 17.64 12.82 -7.85
N LYS A 224 18.24 12.22 -6.79
CA LYS A 224 19.67 11.92 -6.75
C LYS A 224 20.08 10.76 -7.66
N ALA A 225 19.13 9.86 -7.94
CA ALA A 225 19.32 8.71 -8.81
C ALA A 225 18.96 9.00 -10.28
N ASP A 226 18.70 10.26 -10.65
CA ASP A 226 18.22 10.68 -11.98
C ASP A 226 16.97 9.91 -12.43
N LEU A 227 16.06 9.64 -11.48
CA LEU A 227 14.78 9.03 -11.74
C LEU A 227 13.66 10.07 -11.61
N PRO A 228 12.62 10.04 -12.48
CA PRO A 228 11.49 10.92 -12.33
C PRO A 228 10.83 10.71 -10.95
N PRO A 229 10.74 11.74 -10.09
CA PRO A 229 10.13 11.56 -8.77
C PRO A 229 8.69 11.06 -8.84
N SER A 230 7.94 11.36 -9.92
CA SER A 230 6.59 10.84 -10.15
C SER A 230 6.56 9.32 -10.29
N ALA A 231 7.60 8.71 -10.85
CA ALA A 231 7.69 7.26 -11.07
C ALA A 231 8.09 6.47 -9.82
N VAL A 232 8.53 7.12 -8.72
CA VAL A 232 9.04 6.44 -7.53
C VAL A 232 8.07 6.60 -6.36
N SER A 233 7.64 5.50 -5.77
CA SER A 233 6.82 5.47 -4.55
C SER A 233 6.96 4.11 -3.84
N PRO A 234 6.54 3.98 -2.57
CA PRO A 234 6.53 2.67 -1.90
C PRO A 234 5.73 1.60 -2.64
N HIS A 235 4.63 1.98 -3.27
CA HIS A 235 3.82 1.05 -4.07
C HIS A 235 4.55 0.59 -5.34
N VAL A 236 5.30 1.48 -5.99
CA VAL A 236 6.10 1.14 -7.18
C VAL A 236 7.23 0.19 -6.80
N LEU A 237 7.94 0.42 -5.67
CA LEU A 237 8.96 -0.52 -5.19
C LEU A 237 8.40 -1.91 -4.87
N ARG A 238 7.23 -1.96 -4.22
CA ARG A 238 6.55 -3.23 -3.98
C ARG A 238 6.09 -3.91 -5.26
N HIS A 239 5.66 -3.14 -6.26
CA HIS A 239 5.32 -3.67 -7.57
C HIS A 239 6.56 -4.20 -8.29
N ALA A 240 7.67 -3.45 -8.26
CA ALA A 240 8.95 -3.90 -8.80
C ALA A 240 9.43 -5.20 -8.12
N PHE A 241 9.32 -5.32 -6.79
CA PHE A 241 9.59 -6.58 -6.09
C PHE A 241 8.79 -7.75 -6.68
N ALA A 242 7.46 -7.58 -6.82
CA ALA A 242 6.62 -8.65 -7.36
C ALA A 242 6.98 -9.00 -8.81
N THR A 243 7.15 -7.99 -9.67
CA THR A 243 7.46 -8.16 -11.09
C THR A 243 8.82 -8.82 -11.29
N HIS A 244 9.85 -8.33 -10.61
CA HIS A 244 11.21 -8.90 -10.76
C HIS A 244 11.31 -10.35 -10.30
N LEU A 245 10.56 -10.74 -9.25
CA LEU A 245 10.48 -12.15 -8.87
C LEU A 245 9.81 -12.98 -9.96
N VAL A 246 8.71 -12.52 -10.53
CA VAL A 246 7.97 -13.23 -11.60
C VAL A 246 8.80 -13.27 -12.88
N ASP A 247 9.46 -12.18 -13.27
CA ASP A 247 10.31 -12.11 -14.45
C ASP A 247 11.53 -13.07 -14.35
N ASN A 248 11.93 -13.40 -13.12
CA ASN A 248 12.97 -14.39 -12.82
C ASN A 248 12.39 -15.77 -12.49
N ASP A 249 11.22 -16.11 -13.00
CA ASP A 249 10.58 -17.43 -12.88
C ASP A 249 10.16 -17.82 -11.45
N ALA A 250 9.87 -16.85 -10.56
CA ALA A 250 9.26 -17.18 -9.29
C ALA A 250 7.83 -17.68 -9.49
N ASP A 251 7.47 -18.73 -8.78
CA ASP A 251 6.08 -19.19 -8.69
C ASP A 251 5.17 -18.07 -8.17
N LEU A 252 4.11 -17.74 -8.92
CA LEU A 252 3.17 -16.68 -8.62
C LEU A 252 2.53 -16.85 -7.23
N ARG A 253 2.26 -18.10 -6.83
CA ARG A 253 1.70 -18.41 -5.51
C ARG A 253 2.67 -18.04 -4.39
N ALA A 254 3.96 -18.33 -4.57
CA ALA A 254 5.00 -17.93 -3.61
C ALA A 254 5.10 -16.40 -3.49
N VAL A 255 5.05 -15.67 -4.61
CA VAL A 255 5.04 -14.21 -4.62
C VAL A 255 3.81 -13.65 -3.91
N GLN A 256 2.64 -14.20 -4.16
CA GLN A 256 1.38 -13.81 -3.50
C GLN A 256 1.44 -14.06 -1.99
N MET A 257 2.02 -15.17 -1.53
CA MET A 257 2.24 -15.46 -0.11
C MET A 257 3.18 -14.43 0.53
N MET A 258 4.31 -14.09 -0.09
CA MET A 258 5.23 -13.06 0.39
C MET A 258 4.55 -11.69 0.49
N LEU A 259 3.67 -11.36 -0.46
CA LEU A 259 2.92 -10.11 -0.50
C LEU A 259 1.74 -10.07 0.49
N GLY A 260 1.22 -11.21 0.93
CA GLY A 260 0.08 -11.31 1.84
C GLY A 260 -1.23 -10.84 1.17
N HIS A 261 -1.60 -11.47 0.06
CA HIS A 261 -2.88 -11.30 -0.59
C HIS A 261 -3.94 -12.08 0.18
N ALA A 262 -5.04 -11.42 0.56
CA ALA A 262 -6.02 -11.93 1.52
C ALA A 262 -6.80 -13.17 1.02
N ASP A 263 -6.98 -13.33 -0.28
CA ASP A 263 -7.81 -14.36 -0.86
C ASP A 263 -7.16 -15.76 -0.89
N ILE A 264 -5.85 -15.84 -0.56
CA ILE A 264 -5.09 -17.11 -0.53
C ILE A 264 -4.70 -17.48 0.91
N ALA A 265 -5.05 -16.66 1.88
CA ALA A 265 -4.78 -16.89 3.29
C ALA A 265 -5.83 -17.84 3.92
N THR A 266 -6.05 -19.01 3.34
CA THR A 266 -6.34 -20.18 4.13
C THR A 266 -5.13 -20.38 5.03
N THR A 267 -5.39 -20.61 6.29
CA THR A 267 -4.49 -20.88 7.42
C THR A 267 -3.55 -22.07 7.11
N GLU A 268 -2.76 -21.97 6.05
CA GLU A 268 -1.57 -22.82 5.92
C GLU A 268 -0.61 -22.32 6.99
N ILE A 269 -0.61 -23.06 8.10
CA ILE A 269 0.36 -22.98 9.19
C ILE A 269 1.71 -22.81 8.49
N TYR A 270 2.40 -21.67 8.74
CA TYR A 270 3.77 -21.45 8.27
C TYR A 270 4.69 -22.46 8.92
N THR A 271 4.69 -23.68 8.39
CA THR A 271 5.56 -24.76 8.82
C THR A 271 7.00 -24.49 8.41
N HIS A 272 7.94 -25.14 9.03
CA HIS A 272 9.36 -25.08 8.63
C HIS A 272 9.55 -25.39 7.15
N VAL A 273 8.77 -26.31 6.60
CA VAL A 273 8.80 -26.74 5.19
C VAL A 273 8.36 -25.60 4.26
N SER A 274 7.30 -24.86 4.61
CA SER A 274 6.85 -23.74 3.78
C SER A 274 7.85 -22.57 3.79
N ARG A 275 8.51 -22.30 4.92
CA ARG A 275 9.56 -21.26 5.03
C ARG A 275 10.77 -21.58 4.17
N SER A 276 11.27 -22.82 4.21
CA SER A 276 12.42 -23.23 3.40
C SER A 276 12.12 -23.19 1.90
N ARG A 277 10.89 -23.52 1.49
CA ARG A 277 10.44 -23.43 0.10
C ARG A 277 10.38 -21.98 -0.37
N ILE A 278 9.79 -21.10 0.41
CA ILE A 278 9.72 -19.67 0.09
C ILE A 278 11.12 -19.05 0.02
N ARG A 279 12.02 -19.42 0.96
CA ARG A 279 13.42 -18.97 0.94
C ARG A 279 14.15 -19.43 -0.33
N LYS A 280 14.04 -20.68 -0.73
CA LYS A 280 14.64 -21.20 -1.96
C LYS A 280 14.15 -20.49 -3.22
N VAL A 281 12.85 -20.21 -3.31
CA VAL A 281 12.31 -19.43 -4.43
C VAL A 281 12.89 -18.02 -4.43
N TYR A 282 12.88 -17.35 -3.28
CA TYR A 282 13.42 -16.01 -3.11
C TYR A 282 14.90 -15.93 -3.51
N ASP A 283 15.73 -16.82 -2.97
CA ASP A 283 17.20 -16.83 -3.23
C ASP A 283 17.54 -17.07 -4.70
N ARG A 284 16.68 -17.80 -5.42
CA ARG A 284 16.87 -18.04 -6.85
C ARG A 284 16.41 -16.86 -7.72
N THR A 285 15.43 -16.09 -7.29
CA THR A 285 14.69 -15.20 -8.18
C THR A 285 14.77 -13.71 -7.79
N HIS A 286 15.16 -13.39 -6.55
CA HIS A 286 15.22 -11.98 -6.14
C HIS A 286 16.57 -11.35 -6.55
N PRO A 287 16.57 -10.16 -7.22
CA PRO A 287 17.81 -9.52 -7.69
C PRO A 287 18.82 -9.12 -6.60
N ARG A 288 18.42 -9.15 -5.32
CA ARG A 288 19.30 -8.85 -4.16
C ARG A 288 19.75 -10.10 -3.40
N ALA A 289 19.24 -11.27 -3.76
CA ALA A 289 19.61 -12.52 -3.10
C ALA A 289 21.04 -12.93 -3.34
#